data_b745c70593f59272e32809cc2e66adc8
#
_entry.id   b745c70593f59272e32809cc2e66adc8
#
_cell.length_a   1.000
_cell.length_b   1.000
_cell.length_c   1.000
_cell.angle_alpha   90.00
_cell.angle_beta   90.00
_cell.angle_gamma   90.00
#
_symmetry.space_group_name_H-M   'P 1'
#
loop_
_entity.id
_entity.type
_entity.pdbx_description
1 polymer ?
#
loop_
_entity_poly.entity_id
_entity_poly.type
_entity_poly.pdbx_seq_one_letter_code
_entity_poly.pdbx_strand_id
1 'polypeptide(L)'
;NDNVGFSGFTAAGTPKVVSVALAKKAEAEHAAGRPFQIGVYTGASTSDYIDGALSRAKAIKSRTPYQSHKDSREAINNNEIAYFDLHLSHLAQTLRYGFLGKVDVAVIEATDVTPDGEILLGPGVGATPTFCSLAEKIIIELNHHDPKELRGMHDIYQPLDPPYRREIPIYKPSDRIGVPVVKVDPKKIIGIVESDKRDGVKPFAPVDEVTMKI
;
A
#
# COMPACT_ATOMS: atom_id res chain seq x y z
N ASN A 1 0.29 -18.67 -2.97
CA ASN A 1 1.53 -18.20 -2.32
C ASN A 1 2.09 -16.91 -2.93
N ASP A 2 1.21 -16.04 -3.46
CA ASP A 2 1.61 -14.81 -4.13
C ASP A 2 2.07 -13.75 -3.13
N ASN A 3 2.93 -12.87 -3.57
CA ASN A 3 3.30 -11.68 -2.83
C ASN A 3 2.46 -10.50 -3.33
N VAL A 4 1.81 -9.81 -2.41
CA VAL A 4 0.87 -8.74 -2.72
C VAL A 4 1.40 -7.41 -2.17
N GLY A 5 1.54 -6.43 -3.05
CA GLY A 5 1.84 -5.04 -2.69
C GLY A 5 0.55 -4.25 -2.47
N PHE A 6 0.41 -3.61 -1.30
CA PHE A 6 -0.76 -2.79 -0.98
C PHE A 6 -0.39 -1.31 -0.94
N SER A 7 -1.21 -0.47 -1.58
CA SER A 7 -1.03 0.99 -1.56
C SER A 7 -1.25 1.61 -0.20
N GLY A 8 -0.94 2.87 -0.09
CA GLY A 8 -1.26 3.74 1.03
C GLY A 8 -0.05 4.17 1.86
N PHE A 9 -0.33 5.11 2.75
CA PHE A 9 0.61 5.61 3.77
C PHE A 9 -0.14 5.72 5.10
N THR A 10 0.34 5.04 6.13
CA THR A 10 -0.42 4.80 7.37
C THR A 10 -1.80 4.21 7.05
N ALA A 11 -2.89 4.81 7.51
CA ALA A 11 -4.25 4.36 7.18
C ALA A 11 -4.85 5.10 5.97
N ALA A 12 -4.12 6.02 5.33
CA ALA A 12 -4.59 6.80 4.19
C ALA A 12 -4.26 6.10 2.86
N GLY A 13 -5.21 6.06 1.93
CA GLY A 13 -5.05 5.45 0.61
C GLY A 13 -4.84 3.93 0.64
N THR A 14 -5.36 3.25 1.68
CA THR A 14 -5.24 1.79 1.83
C THR A 14 -6.48 1.09 1.28
N PRO A 15 -6.34 0.01 0.50
CA PRO A 15 -7.47 -0.79 0.05
C PRO A 15 -8.27 -1.34 1.23
N LYS A 16 -9.59 -1.18 1.19
CA LYS A 16 -10.51 -1.48 2.29
C LYS A 16 -11.47 -2.65 1.97
N VAL A 17 -11.81 -2.81 0.71
CA VAL A 17 -12.74 -3.84 0.26
C VAL A 17 -12.00 -5.09 -0.22
N VAL A 18 -10.99 -4.91 -1.07
CA VAL A 18 -10.23 -6.04 -1.65
C VAL A 18 -9.47 -6.79 -0.58
N SER A 19 -8.81 -6.10 0.35
CA SER A 19 -8.09 -6.74 1.46
C SER A 19 -9.00 -7.55 2.39
N VAL A 20 -10.20 -7.04 2.70
CA VAL A 20 -11.21 -7.77 3.49
C VAL A 20 -11.77 -8.96 2.71
N ALA A 21 -11.96 -8.83 1.40
CA ALA A 21 -12.39 -9.95 0.55
C ALA A 21 -11.33 -11.06 0.50
N LEU A 22 -10.05 -10.71 0.45
CA LEU A 22 -8.95 -11.67 0.57
C LEU A 22 -8.93 -12.39 1.91
N ALA A 23 -9.18 -11.69 3.02
CA ALA A 23 -9.29 -12.28 4.34
C ALA A 23 -10.43 -13.31 4.39
N LYS A 24 -11.62 -12.96 3.92
CA LYS A 24 -12.77 -13.87 3.84
C LYS A 24 -12.48 -15.09 2.95
N LYS A 25 -11.77 -14.88 1.83
CA LYS A 25 -11.33 -16.00 0.98
C LYS A 25 -10.41 -16.94 1.74
N ALA A 26 -9.44 -16.41 2.48
CA ALA A 26 -8.54 -17.22 3.30
C ALA A 26 -9.30 -18.05 4.34
N GLU A 27 -10.25 -17.45 5.06
CA GLU A 27 -11.10 -18.15 6.02
C GLU A 27 -11.88 -19.30 5.37
N ALA A 28 -12.46 -19.06 4.19
CA ALA A 28 -13.18 -20.09 3.44
C ALA A 28 -12.27 -21.25 2.96
N GLU A 29 -11.06 -20.92 2.48
CA GLU A 29 -10.08 -21.93 2.08
C GLU A 29 -9.63 -22.77 3.28
N HIS A 30 -9.33 -22.13 4.42
CA HIS A 30 -8.94 -22.81 5.65
C HIS A 30 -10.07 -23.72 6.17
N ALA A 31 -11.31 -23.25 6.15
CA ALA A 31 -12.47 -24.07 6.54
C ALA A 31 -12.65 -25.30 5.64
N ALA A 32 -12.20 -25.22 4.40
CA ALA A 32 -12.20 -26.33 3.43
C ALA A 32 -10.92 -27.20 3.50
N GLY A 33 -10.05 -26.97 4.49
CA GLY A 33 -8.79 -27.70 4.67
C GLY A 33 -7.70 -27.37 3.66
N ARG A 34 -7.84 -26.26 2.93
CA ARG A 34 -6.85 -25.82 1.93
C ARG A 34 -6.01 -24.67 2.48
N PRO A 35 -4.68 -24.71 2.35
CA PRO A 35 -3.82 -23.62 2.81
C PRO A 35 -3.99 -22.39 1.89
N PHE A 36 -4.14 -21.22 2.51
CA PHE A 36 -4.16 -19.94 1.81
C PHE A 36 -3.38 -18.90 2.58
N GLN A 37 -2.24 -18.49 2.06
CA GLN A 37 -1.43 -17.42 2.65
C GLN A 37 -0.74 -16.63 1.55
N ILE A 38 -0.54 -15.34 1.81
CA ILE A 38 0.14 -14.39 0.93
C ILE A 38 1.31 -13.71 1.65
N GLY A 39 2.32 -13.31 0.89
CA GLY A 39 3.30 -12.33 1.35
C GLY A 39 2.70 -10.93 1.23
N VAL A 40 2.89 -10.09 2.25
CA VAL A 40 2.33 -8.73 2.29
C VAL A 40 3.45 -7.71 2.27
N TYR A 41 3.49 -6.93 1.20
CA TYR A 41 4.34 -5.75 1.07
C TYR A 41 3.49 -4.49 1.20
N THR A 42 3.94 -3.57 2.06
CA THR A 42 3.39 -2.21 2.12
C THR A 42 4.54 -1.22 2.17
N GLY A 43 4.28 0.07 2.05
CA GLY A 43 5.23 1.07 2.51
C GLY A 43 5.07 1.26 4.03
N ALA A 44 4.71 2.46 4.45
CA ALA A 44 4.26 2.72 5.81
C ALA A 44 2.76 2.42 6.00
N SER A 45 2.11 1.77 5.03
CA SER A 45 0.69 1.45 5.09
C SER A 45 0.41 0.44 6.20
N THR A 46 -0.46 0.80 7.13
CA THR A 46 -0.92 -0.05 8.22
C THR A 46 -2.38 0.25 8.51
N SER A 47 -3.23 -0.76 8.48
CA SER A 47 -4.65 -0.57 8.75
C SER A 47 -5.31 -1.83 9.27
N ASP A 48 -6.47 -1.69 9.92
CA ASP A 48 -7.28 -2.86 10.29
C ASP A 48 -7.78 -3.60 9.05
N TYR A 49 -7.98 -2.92 7.93
CA TYR A 49 -8.41 -3.54 6.68
C TYR A 49 -7.36 -4.48 6.07
N ILE A 50 -6.07 -4.17 6.21
CA ILE A 50 -4.97 -5.00 5.72
C ILE A 50 -4.43 -5.86 6.87
N ASP A 51 -3.70 -5.23 7.79
CA ASP A 51 -2.97 -5.95 8.84
C ASP A 51 -3.91 -6.71 9.78
N GLY A 52 -5.00 -6.05 10.24
CA GLY A 52 -5.96 -6.67 11.15
C GLY A 52 -6.73 -7.81 10.49
N ALA A 53 -7.41 -7.53 9.37
CA ALA A 53 -8.25 -8.51 8.71
C ALA A 53 -7.46 -9.74 8.24
N LEU A 54 -6.31 -9.54 7.58
CA LEU A 54 -5.50 -10.64 7.07
C LEU A 54 -4.82 -11.45 8.19
N SER A 55 -4.41 -10.79 9.30
CA SER A 55 -3.83 -11.52 10.44
C SER A 55 -4.87 -12.39 11.15
N ARG A 56 -6.06 -11.85 11.42
CA ARG A 56 -7.16 -12.64 12.02
C ARG A 56 -7.57 -13.83 11.16
N ALA A 57 -7.55 -13.65 9.84
CA ALA A 57 -7.81 -14.74 8.88
C ALA A 57 -6.63 -15.71 8.69
N LYS A 58 -5.48 -15.50 9.39
CA LYS A 58 -4.24 -16.28 9.21
C LYS A 58 -3.76 -16.34 7.76
N ALA A 59 -4.02 -15.26 7.02
CA ALA A 59 -3.76 -15.15 5.58
C ALA A 59 -2.34 -14.65 5.25
N ILE A 60 -1.54 -14.26 6.25
CA ILE A 60 -0.21 -13.69 6.03
C ILE A 60 0.88 -14.73 6.33
N LYS A 61 1.70 -15.05 5.32
CA LYS A 61 2.92 -15.84 5.52
C LYS A 61 4.13 -14.98 5.91
N SER A 62 4.20 -13.77 5.32
CA SER A 62 5.31 -12.84 5.56
C SER A 62 4.85 -11.40 5.45
N ARG A 63 5.46 -10.51 6.24
CA ARG A 63 5.12 -9.09 6.31
C ARG A 63 6.38 -8.24 6.36
N THR A 64 6.44 -7.21 5.51
CA THR A 64 7.52 -6.23 5.49
C THR A 64 7.02 -4.90 4.90
N PRO A 65 7.65 -3.76 5.16
CA PRO A 65 8.79 -3.51 6.05
C PRO A 65 8.38 -3.13 7.47
N TYR A 66 7.19 -2.55 7.64
CA TYR A 66 6.72 -1.97 8.89
C TYR A 66 5.28 -2.37 9.18
N GLN A 67 4.98 -2.63 10.43
CA GLN A 67 3.62 -2.87 10.91
C GLN A 67 3.41 -2.22 12.28
N SER A 68 2.18 -1.84 12.61
CA SER A 68 1.80 -1.28 13.90
C SER A 68 0.53 -1.89 14.48
N HIS A 69 -0.09 -2.83 13.77
CA HIS A 69 -1.35 -3.44 14.18
C HIS A 69 -1.13 -4.50 15.26
N LYS A 70 -1.99 -4.50 16.30
CA LYS A 70 -1.85 -5.42 17.44
C LYS A 70 -1.91 -6.90 17.03
N ASP A 71 -2.87 -7.27 16.17
CA ASP A 71 -3.08 -8.65 15.75
C ASP A 71 -1.89 -9.18 14.93
N SER A 72 -1.33 -8.34 14.05
CA SER A 72 -0.11 -8.67 13.30
C SER A 72 1.11 -8.83 14.22
N ARG A 73 1.25 -7.95 15.21
CA ARG A 73 2.35 -8.04 16.17
C ARG A 73 2.27 -9.30 17.02
N GLU A 74 1.08 -9.68 17.45
CA GLU A 74 0.86 -10.93 18.20
C GLU A 74 1.22 -12.14 17.35
N ALA A 75 0.75 -12.21 16.11
CA ALA A 75 1.07 -13.29 15.18
C ALA A 75 2.57 -13.36 14.84
N ILE A 76 3.26 -12.22 14.71
CA ILE A 76 4.72 -12.17 14.54
C ILE A 76 5.44 -12.71 15.77
N ASN A 77 5.06 -12.27 16.97
CA ASN A 77 5.68 -12.71 18.22
C ASN A 77 5.46 -14.22 18.47
N ASN A 78 4.36 -14.78 17.99
CA ASN A 78 4.05 -16.20 18.04
C ASN A 78 4.69 -17.01 16.89
N ASN A 79 5.53 -16.39 16.05
CA ASN A 79 6.14 -17.03 14.87
C ASN A 79 5.12 -17.56 13.83
N GLU A 80 3.91 -16.99 13.79
CA GLU A 80 2.88 -17.34 12.80
C GLU A 80 3.10 -16.56 11.48
N ILE A 81 3.73 -15.38 11.57
CA ILE A 81 4.08 -14.52 10.41
C ILE A 81 5.59 -14.28 10.41
N ALA A 82 6.23 -14.59 9.30
CA ALA A 82 7.62 -14.19 9.09
C ALA A 82 7.68 -12.67 8.89
N TYR A 83 8.41 -11.97 9.78
CA TYR A 83 8.53 -10.53 9.72
C TYR A 83 9.95 -10.11 9.41
N PHE A 84 10.08 -9.18 8.48
CA PHE A 84 11.35 -8.59 8.11
C PHE A 84 11.27 -7.07 8.21
N ASP A 85 11.94 -6.53 9.23
CA ASP A 85 12.04 -5.09 9.45
C ASP A 85 13.03 -4.46 8.47
N LEU A 86 12.65 -3.36 7.88
CA LEU A 86 13.44 -2.64 6.88
C LEU A 86 13.13 -1.16 6.94
N HIS A 87 14.14 -0.31 6.81
CA HIS A 87 13.89 1.11 6.64
C HIS A 87 12.97 1.38 5.45
N LEU A 88 11.93 2.19 5.64
CA LEU A 88 10.96 2.52 4.59
C LEU A 88 11.64 3.08 3.33
N SER A 89 12.68 3.89 3.51
CA SER A 89 13.46 4.45 2.40
C SER A 89 14.20 3.41 1.56
N HIS A 90 14.42 2.20 2.09
CA HIS A 90 15.12 1.13 1.38
C HIS A 90 14.16 0.14 0.70
N LEU A 91 12.90 0.08 1.10
CA LEU A 91 11.95 -0.92 0.60
C LEU A 91 11.86 -0.92 -0.92
N ALA A 92 11.61 0.23 -1.52
CA ALA A 92 11.42 0.35 -2.96
C ALA A 92 12.63 -0.17 -3.74
N GLN A 93 13.85 0.23 -3.34
CA GLN A 93 15.09 -0.25 -3.95
C GLN A 93 15.28 -1.75 -3.75
N THR A 94 15.04 -2.26 -2.53
CA THR A 94 15.21 -3.68 -2.20
C THR A 94 14.27 -4.57 -3.01
N LEU A 95 13.03 -4.11 -3.24
CA LEU A 95 12.07 -4.78 -4.13
C LEU A 95 12.52 -4.74 -5.59
N ARG A 96 12.94 -3.56 -6.09
CA ARG A 96 13.40 -3.43 -7.50
C ARG A 96 14.63 -4.29 -7.79
N TYR A 97 15.49 -4.52 -6.80
CA TYR A 97 16.61 -5.45 -6.91
C TYR A 97 16.23 -6.94 -6.77
N GLY A 98 14.98 -7.22 -6.42
CA GLY A 98 14.48 -8.59 -6.29
C GLY A 98 14.88 -9.30 -5.00
N PHE A 99 15.50 -8.61 -4.03
CA PHE A 99 15.96 -9.23 -2.78
C PHE A 99 14.84 -9.75 -1.89
N LEU A 100 13.64 -9.20 -2.03
CA LEU A 100 12.44 -9.66 -1.32
C LEU A 100 11.55 -10.59 -2.17
N GLY A 101 12.01 -10.94 -3.37
CA GLY A 101 11.24 -11.71 -4.34
C GLY A 101 10.32 -10.83 -5.20
N LYS A 102 9.40 -11.46 -5.91
CA LYS A 102 8.47 -10.78 -6.83
C LYS A 102 7.37 -10.03 -6.10
N VAL A 103 6.75 -9.10 -6.82
CA VAL A 103 5.41 -8.58 -6.53
C VAL A 103 4.48 -9.20 -7.57
N ASP A 104 3.69 -10.20 -7.20
CA ASP A 104 2.80 -10.89 -8.14
C ASP A 104 1.56 -10.04 -8.41
N VAL A 105 0.99 -9.44 -7.38
CA VAL A 105 -0.21 -8.61 -7.46
C VAL A 105 0.02 -7.28 -6.72
N ALA A 106 -0.43 -6.17 -7.29
CA ALA A 106 -0.58 -4.91 -6.59
C ALA A 106 -2.08 -4.62 -6.38
N VAL A 107 -2.46 -4.30 -5.15
CA VAL A 107 -3.81 -3.86 -4.80
C VAL A 107 -3.74 -2.38 -4.44
N ILE A 108 -4.32 -1.55 -5.28
CA ILE A 108 -4.11 -0.10 -5.25
C ILE A 108 -5.44 0.63 -5.05
N GLU A 109 -5.54 1.42 -3.99
CA GLU A 109 -6.63 2.37 -3.86
C GLU A 109 -6.37 3.59 -4.77
N ALA A 110 -7.39 4.01 -5.47
CA ALA A 110 -7.35 5.15 -6.38
C ALA A 110 -8.65 5.96 -6.31
N THR A 111 -8.57 7.24 -6.65
CA THR A 111 -9.76 8.12 -6.79
C THR A 111 -10.23 8.20 -8.23
N ASP A 112 -9.34 7.91 -9.17
CA ASP A 112 -9.67 7.88 -10.59
C ASP A 112 -8.70 6.96 -11.34
N VAL A 113 -9.16 6.42 -12.46
CA VAL A 113 -8.34 5.62 -13.39
C VAL A 113 -8.78 5.88 -14.82
N THR A 114 -7.81 6.09 -15.70
CA THR A 114 -8.12 6.32 -17.12
C THR A 114 -7.93 5.05 -17.95
N PRO A 115 -8.56 4.95 -19.13
CA PRO A 115 -8.34 3.84 -20.06
C PRO A 115 -6.88 3.64 -20.47
N ASP A 116 -6.09 4.73 -20.47
CA ASP A 116 -4.67 4.71 -20.80
C ASP A 116 -3.76 4.27 -19.63
N GLY A 117 -4.35 3.87 -18.49
CA GLY A 117 -3.63 3.37 -17.33
C GLY A 117 -3.02 4.45 -16.43
N GLU A 118 -3.53 5.67 -16.45
CA GLU A 118 -3.21 6.66 -15.42
C GLU A 118 -4.06 6.37 -14.18
N ILE A 119 -3.40 6.20 -13.05
CA ILE A 119 -4.02 5.96 -11.74
C ILE A 119 -3.81 7.21 -10.89
N LEU A 120 -4.89 7.88 -10.55
CA LEU A 120 -4.89 8.96 -9.57
C LEU A 120 -5.04 8.35 -8.18
N LEU A 121 -4.01 8.40 -7.39
CA LEU A 121 -4.02 7.87 -6.03
C LEU A 121 -4.87 8.75 -5.11
N GLY A 122 -5.37 8.14 -4.03
CA GLY A 122 -5.93 8.86 -2.89
C GLY A 122 -4.85 9.64 -2.11
N PRO A 123 -5.11 10.05 -0.86
CA PRO A 123 -4.17 10.89 -0.10
C PRO A 123 -2.81 10.26 0.15
N GLY A 124 -2.71 8.93 0.13
CA GLY A 124 -1.49 8.19 0.45
C GLY A 124 -0.80 7.61 -0.79
N VAL A 125 0.43 8.02 -1.07
CA VAL A 125 1.25 7.47 -2.16
C VAL A 125 2.06 6.26 -1.70
N GLY A 126 2.86 6.40 -0.64
CA GLY A 126 3.72 5.34 -0.12
C GLY A 126 4.63 4.71 -1.17
N ALA A 127 4.71 3.38 -1.17
CA ALA A 127 5.51 2.60 -2.13
C ALA A 127 4.71 2.19 -3.39
N THR A 128 3.51 2.73 -3.59
CA THR A 128 2.60 2.39 -4.69
C THR A 128 3.24 2.44 -6.07
N PRO A 129 4.04 3.46 -6.46
CA PRO A 129 4.67 3.50 -7.77
C PRO A 129 5.58 2.29 -8.01
N THR A 130 6.29 1.84 -6.99
CA THR A 130 7.16 0.65 -7.06
C THR A 130 6.32 -0.63 -7.22
N PHE A 131 5.25 -0.79 -6.46
CA PHE A 131 4.36 -1.94 -6.62
C PHE A 131 3.74 -2.00 -8.01
N CYS A 132 3.24 -0.89 -8.52
CA CYS A 132 2.68 -0.79 -9.87
C CYS A 132 3.69 -1.15 -10.96
N SER A 133 4.94 -0.72 -10.81
CA SER A 133 5.99 -1.02 -11.80
C SER A 133 6.35 -2.49 -11.83
N LEU A 134 6.46 -3.13 -10.66
CA LEU A 134 6.94 -4.51 -10.50
C LEU A 134 5.84 -5.57 -10.65
N ALA A 135 4.61 -5.26 -10.28
CA ALA A 135 3.52 -6.24 -10.28
C ALA A 135 3.23 -6.79 -11.67
N GLU A 136 2.95 -8.09 -11.73
CA GLU A 136 2.45 -8.76 -12.92
C GLU A 136 0.97 -8.40 -13.16
N LYS A 137 0.20 -8.23 -12.07
CA LYS A 137 -1.24 -7.94 -12.10
C LYS A 137 -1.57 -6.82 -11.12
N ILE A 138 -2.54 -6.01 -11.49
CA ILE A 138 -3.00 -4.88 -10.67
C ILE A 138 -4.51 -5.00 -10.47
N ILE A 139 -4.95 -4.88 -9.23
CA ILE A 139 -6.34 -4.69 -8.85
C ILE A 139 -6.48 -3.26 -8.33
N ILE A 140 -7.41 -2.52 -8.88
CA ILE A 140 -7.71 -1.15 -8.45
C ILE A 140 -8.96 -1.17 -7.57
N GLU A 141 -8.85 -0.61 -6.37
CA GLU A 141 -9.99 -0.26 -5.56
C GLU A 141 -10.30 1.22 -5.78
N LEU A 142 -11.32 1.49 -6.60
CA LEU A 142 -11.75 2.84 -6.96
C LEU A 142 -12.63 3.38 -5.83
N ASN A 143 -12.07 4.29 -5.04
CA ASN A 143 -12.75 4.86 -3.89
C ASN A 143 -13.40 6.20 -4.23
N HIS A 144 -14.73 6.23 -4.26
CA HIS A 144 -15.52 7.42 -4.58
C HIS A 144 -15.61 8.41 -3.41
N HIS A 145 -15.12 8.03 -2.23
CA HIS A 145 -15.08 8.92 -1.06
C HIS A 145 -14.05 10.04 -1.23
N ASP A 146 -12.94 9.74 -1.89
CA ASP A 146 -11.88 10.72 -2.10
C ASP A 146 -12.18 11.58 -3.34
N PRO A 147 -11.95 12.90 -3.26
CA PRO A 147 -12.30 13.81 -4.34
C PRO A 147 -11.35 13.68 -5.54
N LYS A 148 -11.90 13.72 -6.76
CA LYS A 148 -11.11 13.72 -8.01
C LYS A 148 -10.27 14.99 -8.20
N GLU A 149 -10.58 16.02 -7.45
CA GLU A 149 -9.85 17.29 -7.37
C GLU A 149 -8.43 17.12 -6.81
N LEU A 150 -8.10 15.96 -6.24
CA LEU A 150 -6.72 15.58 -5.91
C LEU A 150 -5.79 15.54 -7.14
N ARG A 151 -6.35 15.50 -8.36
CA ARG A 151 -5.55 15.54 -9.59
C ARG A 151 -4.70 16.82 -9.65
N GLY A 152 -3.37 16.61 -9.75
CA GLY A 152 -2.38 17.69 -9.70
C GLY A 152 -1.82 18.01 -8.31
N MET A 153 -2.37 17.44 -7.24
CA MET A 153 -1.86 17.64 -5.88
C MET A 153 -0.57 16.85 -5.64
N HIS A 154 -0.47 15.64 -6.19
CA HIS A 154 0.70 14.79 -6.03
C HIS A 154 1.90 15.27 -6.85
N ASP A 155 3.09 14.99 -6.34
CA ASP A 155 4.38 15.18 -6.99
C ASP A 155 5.17 13.87 -6.82
N ILE A 156 4.78 12.84 -7.58
CA ILE A 156 5.28 11.49 -7.44
C ILE A 156 6.61 11.37 -8.18
N TYR A 157 7.69 11.19 -7.44
CA TYR A 157 9.02 11.01 -7.97
C TYR A 157 9.60 9.65 -7.55
N GLN A 158 10.08 8.89 -8.52
CA GLN A 158 10.73 7.60 -8.28
C GLN A 158 12.24 7.75 -8.51
N PRO A 159 13.04 7.79 -7.44
CA PRO A 159 14.49 7.94 -7.55
C PRO A 159 15.12 6.79 -8.33
N LEU A 160 16.21 7.09 -9.03
CA LEU A 160 17.05 6.07 -9.65
C LEU A 160 17.74 5.22 -8.59
N ASP A 161 17.95 3.96 -8.90
CA ASP A 161 18.70 3.05 -8.04
C ASP A 161 20.23 3.17 -8.28
N PRO A 162 21.07 2.83 -7.28
CA PRO A 162 22.50 2.71 -7.52
C PRO A 162 22.83 1.72 -8.65
N PRO A 163 23.89 1.93 -9.44
CA PRO A 163 24.85 3.03 -9.36
C PRO A 163 24.38 4.32 -10.06
N TYR A 164 23.17 4.37 -10.62
CA TYR A 164 22.68 5.47 -11.45
C TYR A 164 22.02 6.59 -10.65
N ARG A 165 22.01 6.46 -9.32
CA ARG A 165 21.43 7.47 -8.43
C ARG A 165 22.16 8.80 -8.57
N ARG A 166 21.40 9.88 -8.59
CA ARG A 166 21.88 11.25 -8.58
C ARG A 166 21.04 12.06 -7.59
N GLU A 167 21.44 13.31 -7.36
CA GLU A 167 20.68 14.23 -6.51
C GLU A 167 19.24 14.38 -7.02
N ILE A 168 18.32 14.60 -6.10
CA ILE A 168 16.95 14.98 -6.41
C ILE A 168 16.95 16.47 -6.79
N PRO A 169 16.50 16.86 -8.01
CA PRO A 169 16.66 18.20 -8.52
C PRO A 169 15.65 19.19 -7.92
N ILE A 170 15.68 19.37 -6.61
CA ILE A 170 14.89 20.35 -5.87
C ILE A 170 15.81 21.50 -5.49
N TYR A 171 15.69 22.63 -6.15
CA TYR A 171 16.51 23.82 -5.93
C TYR A 171 15.75 24.97 -5.27
N LYS A 172 14.40 24.94 -5.36
CA LYS A 172 13.49 25.92 -4.75
C LYS A 172 12.36 25.20 -4.03
N PRO A 173 11.77 25.80 -2.97
CA PRO A 173 10.65 25.21 -2.24
C PRO A 173 9.41 24.89 -3.09
N SER A 174 9.25 25.58 -4.22
CA SER A 174 8.13 25.41 -5.16
C SER A 174 8.40 24.42 -6.28
N ASP A 175 9.60 23.84 -6.37
CA ASP A 175 9.93 22.92 -7.45
C ASP A 175 9.08 21.66 -7.36
N ARG A 176 8.54 21.25 -8.50
CA ARG A 176 7.83 20.00 -8.71
C ARG A 176 8.64 19.17 -9.70
N ILE A 177 9.02 17.98 -9.28
CA ILE A 177 9.97 17.13 -10.02
C ILE A 177 9.37 15.83 -10.50
N GLY A 178 8.18 15.51 -10.02
CA GLY A 178 7.48 14.27 -10.31
C GLY A 178 6.27 14.45 -11.20
N VAL A 179 5.40 13.50 -11.14
CA VAL A 179 4.16 13.41 -11.91
C VAL A 179 2.93 13.33 -11.00
N PRO A 180 1.76 13.80 -11.43
CA PRO A 180 0.57 13.82 -10.57
C PRO A 180 -0.15 12.48 -10.47
N VAL A 181 0.21 11.49 -11.28
CA VAL A 181 -0.45 10.18 -11.36
C VAL A 181 0.58 9.07 -11.54
N VAL A 182 0.21 7.86 -11.18
CA VAL A 182 0.99 6.66 -11.52
C VAL A 182 0.49 6.11 -12.85
N LYS A 183 1.40 5.87 -13.79
CA LYS A 183 1.07 5.29 -15.09
C LYS A 183 1.50 3.84 -15.17
N VAL A 184 0.59 2.97 -15.63
CA VAL A 184 0.83 1.54 -15.81
C VAL A 184 0.39 1.09 -17.20
N ASP A 185 0.85 -0.09 -17.64
CA ASP A 185 0.26 -0.75 -18.80
C ASP A 185 -1.18 -1.17 -18.41
N PRO A 186 -2.22 -0.71 -19.12
CA PRO A 186 -3.61 -1.07 -18.83
C PRO A 186 -3.86 -2.59 -18.82
N LYS A 187 -3.09 -3.35 -19.58
CA LYS A 187 -3.18 -4.82 -19.63
C LYS A 187 -2.85 -5.51 -18.30
N LYS A 188 -2.11 -4.83 -17.42
CA LYS A 188 -1.85 -5.33 -16.06
C LYS A 188 -3.07 -5.22 -15.15
N ILE A 189 -4.02 -4.33 -15.45
CA ILE A 189 -5.21 -4.09 -14.63
C ILE A 189 -6.20 -5.23 -14.89
N ILE A 190 -6.29 -6.14 -13.93
CA ILE A 190 -7.14 -7.33 -14.06
C ILE A 190 -8.53 -7.15 -13.44
N GLY A 191 -8.75 -6.09 -12.69
CA GLY A 191 -10.03 -5.77 -12.08
C GLY A 191 -10.07 -4.40 -11.44
N ILE A 192 -11.25 -3.81 -11.42
CA ILE A 192 -11.58 -2.58 -10.73
C ILE A 192 -12.75 -2.90 -9.78
N VAL A 193 -12.59 -2.57 -8.52
CA VAL A 193 -13.59 -2.74 -7.47
C VAL A 193 -13.95 -1.37 -6.93
N GLU A 194 -15.21 -1.01 -6.99
CA GLU A 194 -15.70 0.27 -6.47
C GLU A 194 -15.90 0.22 -4.96
N SER A 195 -15.55 1.30 -4.29
CA SER A 195 -15.76 1.50 -2.87
C SER A 195 -16.16 2.97 -2.58
N ASP A 196 -16.76 3.19 -1.42
CA ASP A 196 -17.07 4.53 -0.88
C ASP A 196 -16.79 4.46 0.63
N LYS A 197 -15.50 4.46 0.99
CA LYS A 197 -15.07 4.27 2.39
C LYS A 197 -14.03 5.29 2.78
N ARG A 198 -14.26 5.90 3.94
CA ARG A 198 -13.29 6.81 4.56
C ARG A 198 -12.03 6.09 4.99
N ASP A 199 -10.93 6.80 4.93
CA ASP A 199 -9.68 6.39 5.53
C ASP A 199 -9.79 6.28 7.06
N GLY A 200 -9.13 5.27 7.62
CA GLY A 200 -9.10 5.02 9.06
C GLY A 200 -8.06 5.90 9.79
N VAL A 201 -7.89 7.15 9.37
CA VAL A 201 -6.97 8.08 10.00
C VAL A 201 -7.42 8.43 11.42
N LYS A 202 -6.47 8.54 12.34
CA LYS A 202 -6.76 8.93 13.71
C LYS A 202 -7.22 10.38 13.76
N PRO A 203 -8.25 10.70 14.55
CA PRO A 203 -8.64 12.08 14.78
C PRO A 203 -7.52 12.83 15.54
N PHE A 204 -7.53 14.15 15.44
CA PHE A 204 -6.68 14.96 16.30
C PHE A 204 -7.02 14.71 17.77
N ALA A 205 -5.99 14.72 18.62
CA ALA A 205 -6.20 14.67 20.06
C ALA A 205 -7.01 15.91 20.53
N PRO A 206 -7.86 15.75 21.55
CA PRO A 206 -8.51 16.92 22.15
C PRO A 206 -7.45 17.94 22.61
N VAL A 207 -7.77 19.21 22.45
CA VAL A 207 -6.91 20.29 22.91
C VAL A 207 -6.90 20.27 24.45
N ASP A 208 -5.72 20.12 25.03
CA ASP A 208 -5.48 20.17 26.47
C ASP A 208 -4.81 21.49 26.89
N GLU A 209 -4.56 21.66 28.19
CA GLU A 209 -3.92 22.88 28.70
C GLU A 209 -2.52 23.12 28.15
N VAL A 210 -1.78 22.04 27.81
CA VAL A 210 -0.43 22.17 27.25
C VAL A 210 -0.52 22.65 25.82
N THR A 211 -1.38 22.02 25.03
CA THR A 211 -1.65 22.40 23.63
C THR A 211 -2.14 23.84 23.50
N MET A 212 -2.94 24.31 24.47
CA MET A 212 -3.42 25.71 24.50
C MET A 212 -2.32 26.75 24.79
N LYS A 213 -1.17 26.34 25.30
CA LYS A 213 -0.03 27.23 25.60
C LYS A 213 1.02 27.28 24.49
N ILE A 214 0.89 26.45 23.47
CA ILE A 214 1.73 26.40 22.28
C ILE A 214 1.11 27.25 21.16
#